data_3e5e972e435fed6e41d241c1aa54b338
#
_entry.id   3e5e972e435fed6e41d241c1aa54b338
#
_cell.length_a   1.000
_cell.length_b   1.000
_cell.length_c   1.000
_cell.angle_alpha   90.00
_cell.angle_beta   90.00
_cell.angle_gamma   90.00
#
_symmetry.space_group_name_H-M   'P 1'
#
loop_
_entity.id
_entity.type
_entity.pdbx_description
1 polymer ?
#
loop_
_entity_poly.entity_id
_entity_poly.type
_entity_poly.pdbx_seq_one_letter_code
_entity_poly.pdbx_strand_id
1 'polypeptide(L)'
;LPLADLAMIAGLPKAPSRYNPISNPERTKERRDWILRRMLTLGYIDQASYETAVAKPITASNHGANPEMEAPYIAEMARLEMVERFGDEAYTQGYNVYTTVSSEMQDLANHALRTGLQEYDQRHGYRGPEARNPDITLEKGASLLNNYQSLGGLEPALVIAVNEDNVELAFRRDPPGTIAWDDMKWARPYLSANGMGPRPGKPADVLQPGDIVRVSSVEGENQYRLAQLPKAQSALVVLGPQDGSIKALIGGFSFVESNYNRATQARRQPGSSFKPFLYCAALDNGYTPASLVNDAPLVFVDDYLDSIWRPKNSGGDFLGPIRL
;
A
#
# COMPACT_ATOMS: atom_id res chain seq x y z
N LEU A 1 -15.10 -16.93 -30.06
CA LEU A 1 -13.93 -17.40 -29.31
C LEU A 1 -13.31 -18.59 -30.00
N PRO A 2 -11.98 -18.71 -30.06
CA PRO A 2 -11.27 -19.88 -30.56
C PRO A 2 -11.59 -21.14 -29.76
N LEU A 3 -11.49 -22.34 -30.39
CA LEU A 3 -11.78 -23.62 -29.74
C LEU A 3 -10.94 -23.84 -28.47
N ALA A 4 -9.68 -23.40 -28.45
CA ALA A 4 -8.81 -23.47 -27.27
C ALA A 4 -9.39 -22.73 -26.08
N ASP A 5 -9.92 -21.51 -26.29
CA ASP A 5 -10.50 -20.67 -25.24
C ASP A 5 -11.83 -21.23 -24.74
N LEU A 6 -12.66 -21.75 -25.65
CA LEU A 6 -13.92 -22.44 -25.28
C LEU A 6 -13.65 -23.68 -24.40
N ALA A 7 -12.65 -24.48 -24.76
CA ALA A 7 -12.25 -25.64 -23.97
C ALA A 7 -11.66 -25.24 -22.60
N MET A 8 -10.91 -24.13 -22.54
CA MET A 8 -10.40 -23.56 -21.30
C MET A 8 -11.55 -23.13 -20.38
N ILE A 9 -12.51 -22.35 -20.89
CA ILE A 9 -13.69 -21.91 -20.15
C ILE A 9 -14.50 -23.09 -19.64
N ALA A 10 -14.74 -24.12 -20.48
CA ALA A 10 -15.43 -25.35 -20.09
C ALA A 10 -14.72 -26.14 -18.99
N GLY A 11 -13.42 -25.89 -18.79
CA GLY A 11 -12.62 -26.48 -17.71
C GLY A 11 -12.82 -25.86 -16.34
N LEU A 12 -13.23 -24.58 -16.27
CA LEU A 12 -13.31 -23.78 -15.04
C LEU A 12 -14.34 -24.32 -14.02
N PRO A 13 -15.56 -24.76 -14.38
CA PRO A 13 -16.56 -25.13 -13.38
C PRO A 13 -16.13 -26.29 -12.47
N LYS A 14 -15.20 -27.15 -12.90
CA LYS A 14 -14.70 -28.26 -12.09
C LYS A 14 -13.98 -27.83 -10.80
N ALA A 15 -13.16 -26.80 -10.89
CA ALA A 15 -12.45 -26.19 -9.76
C ALA A 15 -11.90 -24.82 -10.18
N PRO A 16 -12.70 -23.74 -10.08
CA PRO A 16 -12.36 -22.42 -10.66
C PRO A 16 -11.03 -21.85 -10.19
N SER A 17 -10.75 -21.92 -8.89
CA SER A 17 -9.48 -21.42 -8.34
C SER A 17 -8.27 -22.26 -8.78
N ARG A 18 -8.43 -23.58 -8.90
CA ARG A 18 -7.35 -24.50 -9.29
C ARG A 18 -6.97 -24.38 -10.76
N TYR A 19 -7.98 -24.13 -11.62
CA TYR A 19 -7.83 -24.02 -13.07
C TYR A 19 -7.98 -22.58 -13.55
N ASN A 20 -7.67 -21.60 -12.68
CA ASN A 20 -7.66 -20.20 -13.05
C ASN A 20 -6.50 -19.91 -14.02
N PRO A 21 -6.79 -19.44 -15.26
CA PRO A 21 -5.77 -19.26 -16.28
C PRO A 21 -4.77 -18.13 -15.97
N ILE A 22 -5.11 -17.23 -15.05
CA ILE A 22 -4.23 -16.12 -14.65
C ILE A 22 -3.29 -16.56 -13.54
N SER A 23 -3.81 -17.22 -12.49
CA SER A 23 -3.03 -17.64 -11.34
C SER A 23 -2.36 -19.01 -11.49
N ASN A 24 -2.91 -19.90 -12.32
CA ASN A 24 -2.42 -21.27 -12.53
C ASN A 24 -2.43 -21.67 -14.02
N PRO A 25 -1.70 -20.97 -14.91
CA PRO A 25 -1.76 -21.18 -16.34
C PRO A 25 -1.41 -22.62 -16.76
N GLU A 26 -0.40 -23.25 -16.16
CA GLU A 26 0.03 -24.61 -16.47
C GLU A 26 -1.08 -25.65 -16.20
N ARG A 27 -1.69 -25.59 -15.02
CA ARG A 27 -2.81 -26.49 -14.67
C ARG A 27 -4.04 -26.24 -15.52
N THR A 28 -4.26 -25.00 -15.91
CA THR A 28 -5.33 -24.63 -16.83
C THR A 28 -5.09 -25.22 -18.21
N LYS A 29 -3.83 -25.17 -18.70
CA LYS A 29 -3.43 -25.78 -19.98
C LYS A 29 -3.63 -27.29 -19.96
N GLU A 30 -3.19 -27.99 -18.92
CA GLU A 30 -3.40 -29.44 -18.75
C GLU A 30 -4.88 -29.80 -18.80
N ARG A 31 -5.73 -29.03 -18.11
CA ARG A 31 -7.17 -29.23 -18.08
C ARG A 31 -7.83 -28.97 -19.43
N ARG A 32 -7.45 -27.89 -20.11
CA ARG A 32 -7.89 -27.57 -21.48
C ARG A 32 -7.53 -28.68 -22.46
N ASP A 33 -6.29 -29.13 -22.44
CA ASP A 33 -5.77 -30.12 -23.35
C ASP A 33 -6.45 -31.51 -23.11
N TRP A 34 -6.76 -31.82 -21.85
CA TRP A 34 -7.60 -32.98 -21.50
C TRP A 34 -9.01 -32.90 -22.12
N ILE A 35 -9.67 -31.73 -22.07
CA ILE A 35 -10.99 -31.52 -22.67
C ILE A 35 -10.92 -31.67 -24.19
N LEU A 36 -9.95 -31.02 -24.82
CA LEU A 36 -9.74 -31.11 -26.28
C LEU A 36 -9.53 -32.57 -26.72
N ARG A 37 -8.71 -33.35 -26.00
CA ARG A 37 -8.50 -34.77 -26.26
C ARG A 37 -9.79 -35.57 -26.13
N ARG A 38 -10.62 -35.27 -25.13
CA ARG A 38 -11.92 -35.92 -24.95
C ARG A 38 -12.87 -35.61 -26.10
N MET A 39 -12.89 -34.36 -26.59
CA MET A 39 -13.67 -33.93 -27.75
C MET A 39 -13.24 -34.68 -29.02
N LEU A 40 -11.94 -34.83 -29.24
CA LEU A 40 -11.44 -35.64 -30.37
C LEU A 40 -11.85 -37.11 -30.25
N THR A 41 -11.67 -37.72 -29.07
CA THR A 41 -12.05 -39.15 -28.85
C THR A 41 -13.53 -39.39 -29.08
N LEU A 42 -14.38 -38.40 -28.80
CA LEU A 42 -15.85 -38.52 -28.99
C LEU A 42 -16.32 -38.07 -30.38
N GLY A 43 -15.42 -37.68 -31.26
CA GLY A 43 -15.72 -37.24 -32.63
C GLY A 43 -16.35 -35.86 -32.75
N TYR A 44 -16.29 -35.03 -31.71
CA TYR A 44 -16.79 -33.65 -31.74
C TYR A 44 -15.87 -32.69 -32.51
N ILE A 45 -14.58 -33.00 -32.61
CA ILE A 45 -13.58 -32.26 -33.39
C ILE A 45 -12.72 -33.26 -34.16
N ASP A 46 -12.13 -32.80 -35.25
CA ASP A 46 -11.15 -33.58 -36.04
C ASP A 46 -9.71 -33.38 -35.49
N GLN A 47 -8.80 -34.20 -36.02
CA GLN A 47 -7.40 -34.20 -35.61
C GLN A 47 -6.71 -32.82 -35.85
N ALA A 48 -6.99 -32.18 -36.98
CA ALA A 48 -6.38 -30.90 -37.33
C ALA A 48 -6.84 -29.77 -36.37
N SER A 49 -8.12 -29.75 -36.03
CA SER A 49 -8.67 -28.82 -35.04
C SER A 49 -8.08 -29.03 -33.63
N TYR A 50 -7.92 -30.32 -33.24
CA TYR A 50 -7.26 -30.65 -31.97
C TYR A 50 -5.82 -30.13 -31.90
N GLU A 51 -4.99 -30.43 -32.90
CA GLU A 51 -3.57 -30.00 -32.95
C GLU A 51 -3.45 -28.49 -32.94
N THR A 52 -4.28 -27.80 -33.71
CA THR A 52 -4.33 -26.34 -33.75
C THR A 52 -4.69 -25.74 -32.39
N ALA A 53 -5.66 -26.32 -31.70
CA ALA A 53 -6.13 -25.82 -30.41
C ALA A 53 -5.13 -26.08 -29.27
N VAL A 54 -4.49 -27.25 -29.23
CA VAL A 54 -3.48 -27.61 -28.22
C VAL A 54 -2.21 -26.76 -28.36
N ALA A 55 -1.81 -26.40 -29.60
CA ALA A 55 -0.63 -25.57 -29.86
C ALA A 55 -0.79 -24.13 -29.37
N LYS A 56 -2.04 -23.64 -29.16
CA LYS A 56 -2.25 -22.28 -28.69
C LYS A 56 -1.79 -22.09 -27.23
N PRO A 57 -1.05 -21.02 -26.92
CA PRO A 57 -0.72 -20.65 -25.55
C PRO A 57 -1.99 -20.22 -24.77
N ILE A 58 -1.91 -20.21 -23.45
CA ILE A 58 -2.92 -19.54 -22.61
C ILE A 58 -2.65 -18.03 -22.69
N THR A 59 -3.62 -17.27 -23.21
CA THR A 59 -3.52 -15.82 -23.40
C THR A 59 -4.48 -15.05 -22.50
N ALA A 60 -5.06 -15.74 -21.51
CA ALA A 60 -5.98 -15.10 -20.58
C ALA A 60 -5.28 -13.99 -19.77
N SER A 61 -5.89 -12.83 -19.74
CA SER A 61 -5.44 -11.68 -18.96
C SER A 61 -6.61 -11.08 -18.19
N ASN A 62 -6.29 -10.31 -17.17
CA ASN A 62 -7.33 -9.56 -16.46
C ASN A 62 -7.73 -8.35 -17.30
N HIS A 63 -8.99 -8.34 -17.77
CA HIS A 63 -9.57 -7.21 -18.52
C HIS A 63 -10.40 -6.29 -17.62
N GLY A 64 -10.26 -6.38 -16.29
CA GLY A 64 -10.82 -5.38 -15.39
C GLY A 64 -10.29 -3.99 -15.74
N ALA A 65 -11.11 -2.96 -15.56
CA ALA A 65 -10.67 -1.59 -15.76
C ALA A 65 -9.41 -1.34 -14.90
N ASN A 66 -8.29 -1.05 -15.56
CA ASN A 66 -7.14 -0.52 -14.85
C ASN A 66 -7.52 0.89 -14.41
N PRO A 67 -7.56 1.17 -13.12
CA PRO A 67 -7.85 2.54 -12.67
C PRO A 67 -6.76 3.47 -13.22
N GLU A 68 -7.18 4.59 -13.81
CA GLU A 68 -6.27 5.62 -14.32
C GLU A 68 -5.51 6.33 -13.19
N MET A 69 -6.00 6.19 -11.94
CA MET A 69 -5.47 6.82 -10.74
C MET A 69 -5.58 5.88 -9.54
N GLU A 70 -4.56 5.85 -8.71
CA GLU A 70 -4.59 5.12 -7.44
C GLU A 70 -5.24 5.96 -6.34
N ALA A 71 -6.56 5.79 -6.11
CA ALA A 71 -7.32 6.48 -5.08
C ALA A 71 -8.31 5.56 -4.34
N PRO A 72 -7.88 4.39 -3.80
CA PRO A 72 -8.80 3.40 -3.27
C PRO A 72 -9.56 3.88 -2.02
N TYR A 73 -8.98 4.74 -1.18
CA TYR A 73 -9.68 5.33 -0.05
C TYR A 73 -10.82 6.25 -0.48
N ILE A 74 -10.63 7.04 -1.53
CA ILE A 74 -11.68 7.89 -2.12
C ILE A 74 -12.77 7.02 -2.75
N ALA A 75 -12.37 5.99 -3.51
CA ALA A 75 -13.32 5.06 -4.12
C ALA A 75 -14.21 4.38 -3.07
N GLU A 76 -13.62 3.96 -1.95
CA GLU A 76 -14.38 3.37 -0.84
C GLU A 76 -15.31 4.38 -0.15
N MET A 77 -14.88 5.64 0.04
CA MET A 77 -15.75 6.69 0.56
C MET A 77 -16.93 6.93 -0.38
N ALA A 78 -16.70 7.03 -1.70
CA ALA A 78 -17.75 7.18 -2.69
C ALA A 78 -18.70 5.97 -2.71
N ARG A 79 -18.16 4.76 -2.62
CA ARG A 79 -18.95 3.53 -2.55
C ARG A 79 -19.88 3.53 -1.34
N LEU A 80 -19.37 3.87 -0.14
CA LEU A 80 -20.15 3.92 1.08
C LEU A 80 -21.27 4.95 0.99
N GLU A 81 -21.02 6.15 0.47
CA GLU A 81 -22.00 7.19 0.26
C GLU A 81 -23.12 6.74 -0.70
N MET A 82 -22.74 6.04 -1.78
CA MET A 82 -23.70 5.51 -2.73
C MET A 82 -24.59 4.41 -2.13
N VAL A 83 -23.98 3.52 -1.34
CA VAL A 83 -24.73 2.45 -0.65
C VAL A 83 -25.67 3.04 0.40
N GLU A 84 -25.24 4.07 1.12
CA GLU A 84 -26.11 4.76 2.09
C GLU A 84 -27.34 5.40 1.43
N ARG A 85 -27.15 6.00 0.23
CA ARG A 85 -28.24 6.68 -0.51
C ARG A 85 -29.16 5.73 -1.27
N PHE A 86 -28.63 4.68 -1.87
CA PHE A 86 -29.31 3.85 -2.86
C PHE A 86 -29.38 2.35 -2.50
N GLY A 87 -28.79 1.94 -1.37
CA GLY A 87 -28.74 0.53 -0.98
C GLY A 87 -28.09 -0.33 -2.05
N ASP A 88 -28.66 -1.52 -2.32
CA ASP A 88 -28.15 -2.47 -3.30
C ASP A 88 -28.22 -1.95 -4.74
N GLU A 89 -29.08 -0.97 -5.01
CA GLU A 89 -29.19 -0.35 -6.34
C GLU A 89 -27.89 0.38 -6.74
N ALA A 90 -27.07 0.80 -5.75
CA ALA A 90 -25.76 1.39 -5.99
C ALA A 90 -24.86 0.51 -6.88
N TYR A 91 -25.05 -0.81 -6.86
CA TYR A 91 -24.22 -1.76 -7.63
C TYR A 91 -24.84 -2.16 -8.97
N THR A 92 -26.13 -1.90 -9.21
CA THR A 92 -26.86 -2.46 -10.35
C THR A 92 -27.36 -1.42 -11.33
N GLN A 93 -27.52 -0.16 -10.93
CA GLN A 93 -28.12 0.90 -11.77
C GLN A 93 -27.11 1.65 -12.64
N GLY A 94 -25.80 1.35 -12.55
CA GLY A 94 -24.79 1.95 -13.42
C GLY A 94 -24.54 3.44 -13.15
N TYR A 95 -24.57 3.87 -11.89
CA TYR A 95 -24.29 5.26 -11.51
C TYR A 95 -22.87 5.70 -11.86
N ASN A 96 -22.74 6.95 -12.29
CA ASN A 96 -21.46 7.65 -12.41
C ASN A 96 -21.30 8.60 -11.24
N VAL A 97 -20.21 8.46 -10.48
CA VAL A 97 -19.91 9.30 -9.32
C VAL A 97 -18.76 10.24 -9.64
N TYR A 98 -19.01 11.53 -9.66
CA TYR A 98 -18.01 12.56 -9.90
C TYR A 98 -17.52 13.11 -8.57
N THR A 99 -16.21 13.13 -8.38
CA THR A 99 -15.55 13.65 -7.18
C THR A 99 -14.79 14.94 -7.48
N THR A 100 -14.34 15.62 -6.43
CA THR A 100 -13.52 16.84 -6.53
C THR A 100 -12.02 16.56 -6.55
N VAL A 101 -11.64 15.29 -6.58
CA VAL A 101 -10.24 14.84 -6.51
C VAL A 101 -9.52 15.16 -7.83
N SER A 102 -8.31 15.68 -7.72
CA SER A 102 -7.38 15.88 -8.83
C SER A 102 -6.43 14.69 -8.92
N SER A 103 -6.30 14.07 -10.09
CA SER A 103 -5.37 12.95 -10.31
C SER A 103 -3.93 13.34 -9.98
N GLU A 104 -3.47 14.49 -10.43
CA GLU A 104 -2.13 15.00 -10.16
C GLU A 104 -1.88 15.18 -8.66
N MET A 105 -2.81 15.82 -7.95
CA MET A 105 -2.68 16.01 -6.50
C MET A 105 -2.74 14.69 -5.73
N GLN A 106 -3.56 13.73 -6.19
CA GLN A 106 -3.65 12.42 -5.57
C GLN A 106 -2.35 11.62 -5.73
N ASP A 107 -1.74 11.65 -6.91
CA ASP A 107 -0.47 10.96 -7.17
C ASP A 107 0.66 11.58 -6.34
N LEU A 108 0.72 12.91 -6.27
CA LEU A 108 1.67 13.61 -5.40
C LEU A 108 1.46 13.28 -3.92
N ALA A 109 0.21 13.20 -3.46
CA ALA A 109 -0.12 12.83 -2.09
C ALA A 109 0.28 11.38 -1.77
N ASN A 110 0.00 10.44 -2.69
CA ASN A 110 0.42 9.05 -2.56
C ASN A 110 1.95 8.95 -2.42
N HIS A 111 2.68 9.63 -3.29
CA HIS A 111 4.13 9.66 -3.27
C HIS A 111 4.67 10.28 -1.98
N ALA A 112 4.19 11.47 -1.61
CA ALA A 112 4.66 12.19 -0.42
C ALA A 112 4.44 11.40 0.87
N LEU A 113 3.25 10.80 1.06
CA LEU A 113 2.95 10.00 2.25
C LEU A 113 3.85 8.77 2.33
N ARG A 114 3.99 8.04 1.22
CA ARG A 114 4.80 6.81 1.18
C ARG A 114 6.27 7.10 1.42
N THR A 115 6.81 8.11 0.76
CA THR A 115 8.21 8.56 0.95
C THR A 115 8.44 8.98 2.39
N GLY A 116 7.58 9.83 2.95
CA GLY A 116 7.71 10.28 4.35
C GLY A 116 7.67 9.15 5.36
N LEU A 117 6.79 8.15 5.16
CA LEU A 117 6.72 6.96 6.01
C LEU A 117 7.95 6.06 5.88
N GLN A 118 8.47 5.87 4.67
CA GLN A 118 9.69 5.08 4.42
C GLN A 118 10.91 5.77 5.02
N GLU A 119 11.09 7.07 4.83
CA GLU A 119 12.18 7.84 5.42
C GLU A 119 12.12 7.81 6.96
N TYR A 120 10.92 7.97 7.53
CA TYR A 120 10.73 7.82 8.98
C TYR A 120 11.17 6.44 9.45
N ASP A 121 10.74 5.39 8.77
CA ASP A 121 11.02 4.00 9.13
C ASP A 121 12.50 3.65 8.99
N GLN A 122 13.18 4.14 7.94
CA GLN A 122 14.63 3.99 7.73
C GLN A 122 15.44 4.64 8.85
N ARG A 123 15.01 5.80 9.37
CA ARG A 123 15.67 6.47 10.52
C ARG A 123 15.61 5.65 11.82
N HIS A 124 14.74 4.66 11.90
CA HIS A 124 14.60 3.77 13.04
C HIS A 124 15.30 2.40 12.86
N GLY A 125 15.85 2.15 11.68
CA GLY A 125 16.63 0.97 11.36
C GLY A 125 15.84 -0.15 10.65
N TYR A 126 16.60 -1.07 10.10
CA TYR A 126 16.10 -2.22 9.35
C TYR A 126 15.72 -3.37 10.28
N ARG A 127 14.52 -3.90 10.14
CA ARG A 127 14.00 -4.99 10.97
C ARG A 127 14.30 -6.39 10.43
N GLY A 128 15.05 -6.44 9.35
CA GLY A 128 15.36 -7.71 8.68
C GLY A 128 14.39 -8.05 7.56
N PRO A 129 14.63 -9.15 6.85
CA PRO A 129 13.76 -9.66 5.80
C PRO A 129 12.42 -10.13 6.36
N GLU A 130 11.38 -10.19 5.52
CA GLU A 130 10.06 -10.71 5.92
C GLU A 130 10.09 -12.23 6.21
N ALA A 131 10.96 -12.95 5.50
CA ALA A 131 11.21 -14.37 5.75
C ALA A 131 12.64 -14.76 5.35
N ARG A 132 13.14 -15.85 5.94
CA ARG A 132 14.44 -16.46 5.64
C ARG A 132 14.26 -17.92 5.25
N ASN A 133 14.77 -18.29 4.09
CA ASN A 133 14.65 -19.63 3.53
C ASN A 133 15.98 -20.05 2.90
N PRO A 134 17.03 -20.34 3.68
CA PRO A 134 18.39 -20.53 3.18
C PRO A 134 18.54 -21.68 2.18
N ASP A 135 17.68 -22.69 2.26
CA ASP A 135 17.72 -23.88 1.40
C ASP A 135 16.73 -23.80 0.21
N ILE A 136 16.21 -22.62 -0.09
CA ILE A 136 15.20 -22.49 -1.14
C ILE A 136 15.86 -22.53 -2.53
N THR A 137 15.30 -23.35 -3.42
CA THR A 137 15.65 -23.31 -4.85
C THR A 137 14.91 -22.17 -5.55
N LEU A 138 15.46 -21.64 -6.65
CA LEU A 138 14.85 -20.56 -7.43
C LEU A 138 13.39 -20.84 -7.83
N GLU A 139 13.09 -22.07 -8.29
CA GLU A 139 11.72 -22.46 -8.67
C GLU A 139 10.75 -22.42 -7.48
N LYS A 140 11.18 -22.90 -6.33
CA LYS A 140 10.37 -22.86 -5.09
C LYS A 140 10.25 -21.43 -4.58
N GLY A 141 11.29 -20.61 -4.75
CA GLY A 141 11.30 -19.20 -4.36
C GLY A 141 10.30 -18.37 -5.14
N ALA A 142 10.24 -18.52 -6.45
CA ALA A 142 9.22 -17.87 -7.29
C ALA A 142 7.80 -18.27 -6.89
N SER A 143 7.58 -19.54 -6.54
CA SER A 143 6.29 -20.01 -5.99
C SER A 143 5.97 -19.40 -4.62
N LEU A 144 6.98 -19.21 -3.77
CA LEU A 144 6.81 -18.64 -2.44
C LEU A 144 6.39 -17.16 -2.52
N LEU A 145 6.93 -16.41 -3.50
CA LEU A 145 6.57 -15.00 -3.75
C LEU A 145 5.08 -14.82 -4.11
N ASN A 146 4.35 -15.88 -4.50
CA ASN A 146 2.90 -15.80 -4.69
C ASN A 146 2.13 -15.47 -3.41
N ASN A 147 2.71 -15.70 -2.24
CA ASN A 147 2.10 -15.39 -0.94
C ASN A 147 2.33 -13.92 -0.52
N TYR A 148 3.14 -13.18 -1.25
CA TYR A 148 3.48 -11.79 -0.96
C TYR A 148 2.91 -10.87 -2.04
N GLN A 149 2.11 -9.91 -1.63
CA GLN A 149 1.52 -8.90 -2.53
C GLN A 149 2.38 -7.65 -2.55
N SER A 150 2.38 -6.92 -3.67
CA SER A 150 2.93 -5.57 -3.74
C SER A 150 2.11 -4.63 -2.85
N LEU A 151 2.75 -3.86 -2.01
CA LEU A 151 2.11 -3.00 -1.01
C LEU A 151 2.70 -1.58 -1.07
N GLY A 152 1.87 -0.60 -1.42
CA GLY A 152 2.29 0.80 -1.42
C GLY A 152 3.47 1.12 -2.35
N GLY A 153 3.61 0.37 -3.46
CA GLY A 153 4.73 0.50 -4.40
C GLY A 153 5.98 -0.28 -3.99
N LEU A 154 5.91 -1.09 -2.92
CA LEU A 154 6.99 -1.99 -2.52
C LEU A 154 6.74 -3.40 -3.06
N GLU A 155 7.67 -3.89 -3.88
CA GLU A 155 7.62 -5.22 -4.46
C GLU A 155 8.32 -6.25 -3.57
N PRO A 156 7.75 -7.46 -3.44
CA PRO A 156 8.45 -8.58 -2.80
C PRO A 156 9.48 -9.18 -3.73
N ALA A 157 10.68 -9.42 -3.23
CA ALA A 157 11.77 -10.04 -3.98
C ALA A 157 12.48 -11.10 -3.14
N LEU A 158 12.97 -12.14 -3.82
CA LEU A 158 13.83 -13.17 -3.24
C LEU A 158 15.30 -12.82 -3.52
N VAL A 159 16.11 -12.79 -2.49
CA VAL A 159 17.56 -12.67 -2.62
C VAL A 159 18.13 -13.97 -3.16
N ILE A 160 18.78 -13.91 -4.33
CA ILE A 160 19.39 -15.07 -5.02
C ILE A 160 20.87 -15.17 -4.68
N ALA A 161 21.57 -14.04 -4.75
CA ALA A 161 22.99 -13.95 -4.47
C ALA A 161 23.31 -12.63 -3.76
N VAL A 162 24.36 -12.67 -2.92
CA VAL A 162 24.91 -11.51 -2.23
C VAL A 162 26.38 -11.40 -2.60
N ASN A 163 26.71 -10.38 -3.38
CA ASN A 163 28.05 -10.10 -3.87
C ASN A 163 28.75 -9.04 -2.99
N GLU A 164 29.96 -8.63 -3.36
CA GLU A 164 30.71 -7.61 -2.61
C GLU A 164 30.00 -6.23 -2.61
N ASP A 165 29.45 -5.82 -3.77
CA ASP A 165 28.89 -4.48 -4.01
C ASP A 165 27.40 -4.46 -4.34
N ASN A 166 26.77 -5.62 -4.49
CA ASN A 166 25.34 -5.69 -4.83
C ASN A 166 24.69 -6.98 -4.35
N VAL A 167 23.36 -7.01 -4.45
CA VAL A 167 22.50 -8.17 -4.17
C VAL A 167 21.65 -8.45 -5.40
N GLU A 168 21.60 -9.70 -5.83
CA GLU A 168 20.77 -10.15 -6.93
C GLU A 168 19.42 -10.63 -6.44
N LEU A 169 18.38 -10.27 -7.20
CA LEU A 169 16.98 -10.49 -6.85
C LEU A 169 16.25 -11.30 -7.92
N ALA A 170 15.36 -12.17 -7.47
CA ALA A 170 14.32 -12.76 -8.31
C ALA A 170 12.94 -12.22 -7.90
N PHE A 171 12.11 -12.00 -8.92
CA PHE A 171 10.73 -11.59 -8.80
C PHE A 171 9.79 -12.68 -9.29
N ARG A 172 8.50 -12.53 -8.99
CA ARG A 172 7.49 -13.49 -9.43
C ARG A 172 7.26 -13.50 -10.94
N ARG A 173 7.27 -12.33 -11.57
CA ARG A 173 6.92 -12.13 -12.99
C ARG A 173 7.87 -11.21 -13.74
N ASP A 174 8.60 -10.36 -13.02
CA ASP A 174 9.52 -9.41 -13.59
C ASP A 174 10.89 -10.06 -13.81
N PRO A 175 11.70 -9.51 -14.71
CA PRO A 175 13.07 -9.97 -14.89
C PRO A 175 13.88 -9.83 -13.60
N PRO A 176 14.95 -10.60 -13.42
CA PRO A 176 15.86 -10.45 -12.28
C PRO A 176 16.35 -9.01 -12.15
N GLY A 177 16.54 -8.56 -10.91
CA GLY A 177 17.02 -7.22 -10.60
C GLY A 177 18.16 -7.21 -9.62
N THR A 178 18.67 -6.01 -9.32
CA THR A 178 19.78 -5.83 -8.39
C THR A 178 19.54 -4.68 -7.42
N ILE A 179 20.10 -4.80 -6.20
CA ILE A 179 20.25 -3.70 -5.25
C ILE A 179 21.74 -3.37 -5.16
N ALA A 180 22.13 -2.15 -5.51
CA ALA A 180 23.47 -1.66 -5.28
C ALA A 180 23.74 -1.42 -3.79
N TRP A 181 25.01 -1.49 -3.36
CA TRP A 181 25.36 -1.23 -1.96
C TRP A 181 24.84 0.12 -1.46
N ASP A 182 24.92 1.16 -2.29
CA ASP A 182 24.46 2.50 -1.95
C ASP A 182 22.95 2.56 -1.65
N ASP A 183 22.15 1.67 -2.24
CA ASP A 183 20.71 1.59 -2.05
C ASP A 183 20.28 0.72 -0.87
N MET A 184 21.23 0.15 -0.12
CA MET A 184 20.94 -0.67 1.07
C MET A 184 21.80 -0.35 2.29
N LYS A 185 22.85 0.45 2.18
CA LYS A 185 23.77 0.81 3.28
C LYS A 185 23.12 1.53 4.47
N TRP A 186 21.88 2.03 4.29
CA TRP A 186 21.08 2.61 5.38
C TRP A 186 20.63 1.57 6.40
N ALA A 187 20.60 0.29 6.04
CA ALA A 187 19.94 -0.81 6.76
C ALA A 187 20.66 -1.23 8.05
N ARG A 188 20.85 -0.26 8.96
CA ARG A 188 21.34 -0.52 10.32
C ARG A 188 20.29 -1.37 11.06
N PRO A 189 20.68 -2.39 11.82
CA PRO A 189 19.73 -3.21 12.58
C PRO A 189 18.88 -2.36 13.53
N TYR A 190 17.56 -2.54 13.49
CA TYR A 190 16.64 -2.00 14.48
C TYR A 190 16.86 -2.70 15.83
N LEU A 191 17.10 -1.96 16.89
CA LEU A 191 17.22 -2.48 18.26
C LEU A 191 16.03 -2.09 19.13
N SER A 192 15.62 -0.83 19.07
CA SER A 192 14.48 -0.29 19.81
C SER A 192 13.95 0.97 19.14
N ALA A 193 12.86 1.54 19.67
CA ALA A 193 12.31 2.81 19.17
C ALA A 193 13.33 3.97 19.12
N ASN A 194 14.34 3.95 19.98
CA ASN A 194 15.35 5.00 20.10
C ASN A 194 16.79 4.49 19.86
N GLY A 195 16.96 3.30 19.29
CA GLY A 195 18.27 2.69 19.12
C GLY A 195 18.41 1.82 17.88
N MET A 196 19.54 2.01 17.18
CA MET A 196 19.94 1.19 16.04
C MET A 196 21.29 0.54 16.30
N GLY A 197 21.52 -0.61 15.70
CA GLY A 197 22.80 -1.30 15.70
C GLY A 197 23.90 -0.58 14.93
N PRO A 198 25.10 -1.17 14.79
CA PRO A 198 26.20 -0.63 14.04
C PRO A 198 25.82 -0.46 12.55
N ARG A 199 26.56 0.39 11.85
CA ARG A 199 26.42 0.52 10.39
C ARG A 199 26.94 -0.74 9.72
N PRO A 200 26.19 -1.34 8.76
CA PRO A 200 26.71 -2.44 7.97
C PRO A 200 27.87 -1.96 7.08
N GLY A 201 28.86 -2.80 6.87
CA GLY A 201 30.02 -2.52 6.04
C GLY A 201 29.94 -3.06 4.64
N LYS A 202 29.08 -4.06 4.40
CA LYS A 202 28.91 -4.76 3.10
C LYS A 202 27.50 -5.38 2.99
N PRO A 203 27.06 -5.76 1.78
CA PRO A 203 25.73 -6.38 1.57
C PRO A 203 25.47 -7.61 2.46
N ALA A 204 26.47 -8.47 2.68
CA ALA A 204 26.34 -9.68 3.50
C ALA A 204 26.09 -9.42 4.99
N ASP A 205 26.32 -8.22 5.49
CA ASP A 205 25.96 -7.83 6.87
C ASP A 205 24.45 -7.58 7.02
N VAL A 206 23.73 -7.41 5.90
CA VAL A 206 22.31 -7.05 5.85
C VAL A 206 21.44 -8.20 5.36
N LEU A 207 21.81 -8.84 4.26
CA LEU A 207 21.02 -9.84 3.55
C LEU A 207 21.81 -11.12 3.29
N GLN A 208 21.05 -12.22 3.11
CA GLN A 208 21.59 -13.53 2.75
C GLN A 208 20.76 -14.14 1.62
N PRO A 209 21.33 -15.06 0.81
CA PRO A 209 20.54 -15.82 -0.14
C PRO A 209 19.37 -16.54 0.54
N GLY A 210 18.19 -16.52 -0.09
CA GLY A 210 16.96 -17.06 0.46
C GLY A 210 16.15 -16.09 1.33
N ASP A 211 16.63 -14.87 1.56
CA ASP A 211 15.86 -13.83 2.22
C ASP A 211 14.73 -13.30 1.29
N ILE A 212 13.54 -13.10 1.83
CA ILE A 212 12.46 -12.39 1.15
C ILE A 212 12.42 -10.95 1.70
N VAL A 213 12.59 -10.01 0.78
CA VAL A 213 12.72 -8.58 1.10
C VAL A 213 11.69 -7.74 0.35
N ARG A 214 11.50 -6.50 0.79
CA ARG A 214 10.78 -5.47 0.05
C ARG A 214 11.76 -4.56 -0.66
N VAL A 215 11.41 -4.21 -1.88
CA VAL A 215 12.21 -3.29 -2.68
C VAL A 215 11.31 -2.25 -3.36
N SER A 216 11.85 -1.06 -3.60
CA SER A 216 11.27 -0.06 -4.48
C SER A 216 12.14 0.10 -5.72
N SER A 217 11.50 0.32 -6.88
CA SER A 217 12.20 0.61 -8.12
C SER A 217 12.94 1.96 -8.00
N VAL A 218 14.13 2.05 -8.60
CA VAL A 218 14.87 3.30 -8.81
C VAL A 218 14.99 3.56 -10.32
N GLU A 219 15.46 4.75 -10.70
CA GLU A 219 15.72 5.06 -12.10
C GLU A 219 16.81 4.12 -12.64
N GLY A 220 16.49 3.41 -13.73
CA GLY A 220 17.34 2.42 -14.36
C GLY A 220 16.60 1.10 -14.58
N GLU A 221 17.04 0.31 -15.58
CA GLU A 221 16.44 -0.99 -15.84
C GLU A 221 16.84 -1.99 -14.75
N ASN A 222 15.83 -2.62 -14.11
CA ASN A 222 15.99 -3.68 -13.11
C ASN A 222 16.85 -3.29 -11.90
N GLN A 223 16.86 -1.99 -11.54
CA GLN A 223 17.55 -1.50 -10.36
C GLN A 223 16.55 -1.18 -9.25
N TYR A 224 16.91 -1.55 -8.03
CA TYR A 224 16.03 -1.47 -6.88
C TYR A 224 16.77 -0.94 -5.64
N ARG A 225 16.01 -0.37 -4.73
CA ARG A 225 16.47 0.04 -3.39
C ARG A 225 15.84 -0.88 -2.37
N LEU A 226 16.62 -1.30 -1.38
CA LEU A 226 16.09 -2.03 -0.22
C LEU A 226 15.10 -1.16 0.54
N ALA A 227 13.95 -1.74 0.84
CA ALA A 227 12.89 -1.13 1.60
C ALA A 227 12.35 -2.08 2.68
N GLN A 228 11.42 -1.60 3.47
CA GLN A 228 10.63 -2.41 4.40
C GLN A 228 9.24 -1.78 4.57
N LEU A 229 8.24 -2.57 4.91
CA LEU A 229 6.91 -2.05 5.21
C LEU A 229 6.97 -1.19 6.48
N PRO A 230 6.54 0.08 6.43
CA PRO A 230 6.63 0.95 7.59
C PRO A 230 5.67 0.49 8.69
N LYS A 231 6.13 0.45 9.94
CA LYS A 231 5.28 0.21 11.11
C LYS A 231 4.41 1.42 11.45
N ALA A 232 4.95 2.60 11.25
CA ALA A 232 4.19 3.84 11.41
C ALA A 232 3.16 3.97 10.29
N GLN A 233 2.01 4.53 10.63
CA GLN A 233 0.96 4.83 9.68
C GLN A 233 0.61 6.32 9.75
N SER A 234 0.18 6.87 8.63
CA SER A 234 -0.19 8.27 8.50
C SER A 234 -1.39 8.42 7.57
N ALA A 235 -1.92 9.62 7.49
CA ALA A 235 -2.90 10.03 6.50
C ALA A 235 -2.51 11.41 5.97
N LEU A 236 -2.96 11.73 4.75
CA LEU A 236 -2.77 13.03 4.13
C LEU A 236 -4.07 13.45 3.46
N VAL A 237 -4.45 14.71 3.64
CA VAL A 237 -5.63 15.31 3.00
C VAL A 237 -5.22 16.66 2.41
N VAL A 238 -5.61 16.89 1.17
CA VAL A 238 -5.45 18.17 0.48
C VAL A 238 -6.84 18.76 0.24
N LEU A 239 -7.06 19.96 0.75
CA LEU A 239 -8.32 20.68 0.62
C LEU A 239 -8.18 21.90 -0.29
N GLY A 240 -9.22 22.20 -1.07
CA GLY A 240 -9.36 23.46 -1.78
C GLY A 240 -9.61 24.60 -0.78
N PRO A 241 -8.78 25.65 -0.75
CA PRO A 241 -8.91 26.71 0.26
C PRO A 241 -10.16 27.59 0.08
N GLN A 242 -10.77 27.60 -1.10
CA GLN A 242 -11.94 28.42 -1.42
C GLN A 242 -13.26 27.76 -0.98
N ASP A 243 -13.35 26.44 -1.08
CA ASP A 243 -14.61 25.70 -0.97
C ASP A 243 -14.52 24.48 -0.02
N GLY A 244 -13.33 24.19 0.50
CA GLY A 244 -13.07 23.02 1.36
C GLY A 244 -13.18 21.66 0.64
N SER A 245 -13.27 21.66 -0.71
CA SER A 245 -13.35 20.42 -1.47
C SER A 245 -12.09 19.56 -1.32
N ILE A 246 -12.26 18.23 -1.23
CA ILE A 246 -11.15 17.29 -1.13
C ILE A 246 -10.49 17.17 -2.52
N LYS A 247 -9.24 17.60 -2.65
CA LYS A 247 -8.43 17.49 -3.87
C LYS A 247 -7.58 16.22 -3.90
N ALA A 248 -7.16 15.74 -2.74
CA ALA A 248 -6.51 14.43 -2.57
C ALA A 248 -6.76 13.90 -1.15
N LEU A 249 -6.83 12.58 -1.01
CA LEU A 249 -6.92 11.92 0.29
C LEU A 249 -6.30 10.54 0.22
N ILE A 250 -5.42 10.27 1.18
CA ILE A 250 -4.83 8.94 1.42
C ILE A 250 -4.91 8.62 2.92
N GLY A 251 -5.46 7.47 3.25
CA GLY A 251 -5.74 7.06 4.64
C GLY A 251 -4.75 6.11 5.27
N GLY A 252 -3.66 5.75 4.55
CA GLY A 252 -2.63 4.83 5.03
C GLY A 252 -1.59 4.51 3.96
N PHE A 253 -0.54 3.77 4.33
CA PHE A 253 0.53 3.38 3.41
C PHE A 253 0.02 2.56 2.21
N SER A 254 -0.85 1.58 2.48
CA SER A 254 -1.45 0.70 1.48
C SER A 254 -2.88 0.33 1.86
N PHE A 255 -3.82 0.53 0.94
CA PHE A 255 -5.22 0.14 1.13
C PHE A 255 -5.38 -1.40 1.18
N VAL A 256 -4.54 -2.12 0.46
CA VAL A 256 -4.53 -3.59 0.46
C VAL A 256 -4.13 -4.14 1.83
N GLU A 257 -3.19 -3.49 2.51
CA GLU A 257 -2.78 -3.84 3.87
C GLU A 257 -3.82 -3.43 4.91
N SER A 258 -4.42 -2.26 4.75
CA SER A 258 -5.39 -1.71 5.71
C SER A 258 -6.39 -0.77 5.03
N ASN A 259 -7.65 -1.18 4.98
CA ASN A 259 -8.77 -0.37 4.49
C ASN A 259 -9.17 0.74 5.48
N TYR A 260 -8.60 0.72 6.70
CA TYR A 260 -8.90 1.72 7.72
C TYR A 260 -8.42 3.10 7.28
N ASN A 261 -9.37 3.98 6.98
CA ASN A 261 -9.11 5.34 6.53
C ASN A 261 -8.79 6.25 7.72
N ARG A 262 -7.51 6.47 7.97
CA ARG A 262 -7.06 7.27 9.11
C ARG A 262 -7.39 8.75 8.98
N ALA A 263 -7.68 9.23 7.78
CA ALA A 263 -8.13 10.60 7.57
C ALA A 263 -9.55 10.85 8.09
N THR A 264 -10.43 9.83 8.02
CA THR A 264 -11.85 9.99 8.36
C THR A 264 -12.31 9.18 9.57
N GLN A 265 -11.62 8.08 9.88
CA GLN A 265 -12.03 7.13 10.92
C GLN A 265 -11.18 7.22 12.19
N ALA A 266 -9.91 7.68 12.10
CA ALA A 266 -9.05 7.76 13.27
C ALA A 266 -9.53 8.84 14.24
N ARG A 267 -9.67 8.45 15.50
CA ARG A 267 -9.99 9.36 16.60
C ARG A 267 -8.75 9.56 17.44
N ARG A 268 -8.05 10.66 17.20
CA ARG A 268 -6.82 11.02 17.89
C ARG A 268 -6.97 12.39 18.52
N GLN A 269 -6.27 12.61 19.64
CA GLN A 269 -6.21 13.91 20.27
C GLN A 269 -5.52 14.91 19.32
N PRO A 270 -6.17 16.02 18.96
CA PRO A 270 -5.62 16.98 17.99
C PRO A 270 -4.40 17.73 18.52
N GLY A 271 -4.27 17.90 19.84
CA GLY A 271 -3.19 18.66 20.43
C GLY A 271 -3.11 20.07 19.85
N SER A 272 -1.86 20.56 19.60
CA SER A 272 -1.63 21.89 19.03
C SER A 272 -2.19 22.10 17.61
N SER A 273 -2.60 21.03 16.92
CA SER A 273 -3.31 21.14 15.63
C SER A 273 -4.68 21.81 15.74
N PHE A 274 -5.22 21.94 16.96
CA PHE A 274 -6.45 22.67 17.21
C PHE A 274 -6.26 24.19 17.29
N LYS A 275 -5.04 24.69 17.51
CA LYS A 275 -4.75 26.12 17.67
C LYS A 275 -5.21 27.01 16.51
N PRO A 276 -5.06 26.62 15.21
CA PRO A 276 -5.57 27.46 14.13
C PRO A 276 -7.07 27.76 14.26
N PHE A 277 -7.88 26.77 14.65
CA PHE A 277 -9.32 26.96 14.87
C PHE A 277 -9.60 27.91 16.05
N LEU A 278 -8.85 27.77 17.13
CA LEU A 278 -8.97 28.64 18.29
C LEU A 278 -8.62 30.10 17.94
N TYR A 279 -7.52 30.32 17.22
CA TYR A 279 -7.12 31.67 16.82
C TYR A 279 -8.06 32.28 15.78
N CYS A 280 -8.57 31.51 14.81
CA CYS A 280 -9.62 31.99 13.89
C CYS A 280 -10.86 32.43 14.66
N ALA A 281 -11.35 31.62 15.60
CA ALA A 281 -12.49 31.98 16.43
C ALA A 281 -12.22 33.24 17.26
N ALA A 282 -11.02 33.39 17.83
CA ALA A 282 -10.67 34.59 18.60
C ALA A 282 -10.70 35.85 17.70
N LEU A 283 -10.11 35.79 16.52
CA LEU A 283 -10.09 36.90 15.57
C LEU A 283 -11.52 37.28 15.11
N ASP A 284 -12.37 36.31 14.82
CA ASP A 284 -13.80 36.52 14.46
C ASP A 284 -14.60 37.17 15.59
N ASN A 285 -14.20 36.96 16.86
CA ASN A 285 -14.80 37.56 18.02
C ASN A 285 -14.12 38.88 18.49
N GLY A 286 -13.40 39.56 17.59
CA GLY A 286 -12.84 40.88 17.78
C GLY A 286 -11.48 40.93 18.49
N TYR A 287 -10.86 39.78 18.78
CA TYR A 287 -9.47 39.78 19.21
C TYR A 287 -8.55 40.14 18.05
N THR A 288 -7.39 40.65 18.39
CA THR A 288 -6.31 40.94 17.44
C THR A 288 -5.01 40.32 17.92
N PRO A 289 -3.98 40.19 17.10
CA PRO A 289 -2.66 39.74 17.56
C PRO A 289 -2.06 40.63 18.69
N ALA A 290 -2.56 41.86 18.86
CA ALA A 290 -2.15 42.77 19.93
C ALA A 290 -3.02 42.61 21.19
N SER A 291 -4.11 41.89 21.16
CA SER A 291 -4.96 41.66 22.33
C SER A 291 -4.19 40.95 23.43
N LEU A 292 -4.35 41.44 24.65
CA LEU A 292 -3.71 40.85 25.84
C LEU A 292 -4.62 39.73 26.39
N VAL A 293 -4.02 38.56 26.63
CA VAL A 293 -4.62 37.45 27.34
C VAL A 293 -3.77 37.10 28.54
N ASN A 294 -4.40 36.63 29.62
CA ASN A 294 -3.66 36.30 30.84
C ASN A 294 -3.28 34.81 30.85
N ASP A 295 -2.01 34.53 30.71
CA ASP A 295 -1.44 33.19 30.89
C ASP A 295 -1.22 32.95 32.38
N ALA A 296 -2.24 32.43 33.04
CA ALA A 296 -2.29 32.19 34.49
C ALA A 296 -2.81 30.77 34.80
N PRO A 297 -2.54 30.23 35.99
CA PRO A 297 -3.09 28.96 36.43
C PRO A 297 -4.61 28.97 36.37
N LEU A 298 -5.18 27.98 35.71
CA LEU A 298 -6.62 27.76 35.65
C LEU A 298 -6.96 26.43 36.33
N VAL A 299 -8.14 26.40 36.95
CA VAL A 299 -8.70 25.22 37.60
C VAL A 299 -10.12 25.05 37.08
N PHE A 300 -10.35 23.92 36.44
CA PHE A 300 -11.70 23.53 36.03
C PHE A 300 -12.18 22.41 36.95
N VAL A 301 -13.32 22.61 37.55
CA VAL A 301 -14.01 21.60 38.34
C VAL A 301 -15.13 21.02 37.49
N ASP A 302 -15.10 19.72 37.30
CA ASP A 302 -16.18 19.01 36.61
C ASP A 302 -17.04 18.29 37.67
N ASP A 303 -18.20 18.89 37.98
CA ASP A 303 -19.10 18.38 38.98
C ASP A 303 -19.78 17.05 38.60
N TYR A 304 -19.79 16.69 37.29
CA TYR A 304 -20.35 15.42 36.80
C TYR A 304 -19.35 14.25 36.91
N LEU A 305 -18.07 14.55 36.74
CA LEU A 305 -17.01 13.54 36.75
C LEU A 305 -16.23 13.48 38.06
N ASP A 306 -16.62 14.32 39.05
CA ASP A 306 -15.90 14.51 40.32
C ASP A 306 -14.38 14.68 40.12
N SER A 307 -14.03 15.45 39.09
CA SER A 307 -12.64 15.63 38.65
C SER A 307 -12.22 17.09 38.61
N ILE A 308 -10.98 17.34 38.97
CA ILE A 308 -10.38 18.67 38.91
C ILE A 308 -9.27 18.64 37.82
N TRP A 309 -9.48 19.44 36.78
CA TRP A 309 -8.47 19.60 35.73
C TRP A 309 -7.68 20.89 35.93
N ARG A 310 -6.36 20.77 36.01
CA ARG A 310 -5.40 21.88 36.18
C ARG A 310 -4.40 21.84 35.04
N PRO A 311 -4.70 22.48 33.88
CA PRO A 311 -3.76 22.52 32.75
C PRO A 311 -2.48 23.27 33.17
N LYS A 312 -1.35 22.81 32.63
CA LYS A 312 -0.05 23.44 32.81
C LYS A 312 0.55 23.76 31.45
N ASN A 313 1.31 24.84 31.38
CA ASN A 313 2.12 25.12 30.20
C ASN A 313 3.22 24.07 30.04
N SER A 314 3.60 23.79 28.78
CA SER A 314 4.66 22.81 28.46
C SER A 314 6.01 23.18 29.13
N GLY A 315 6.29 24.47 29.29
CA GLY A 315 7.49 24.97 29.99
C GLY A 315 7.39 24.96 31.52
N GLY A 316 6.20 24.70 32.06
CA GLY A 316 5.95 24.68 33.51
C GLY A 316 5.65 26.03 34.15
N ASP A 317 5.99 27.12 33.49
CA ASP A 317 5.83 28.50 33.99
C ASP A 317 4.65 29.20 33.34
N PHE A 318 4.07 30.16 34.06
CA PHE A 318 3.02 31.07 33.55
C PHE A 318 3.62 32.47 33.37
N LEU A 319 3.34 33.07 32.21
CA LEU A 319 3.96 34.33 31.79
C LEU A 319 3.15 35.56 32.16
N GLY A 320 1.94 35.40 32.71
CA GLY A 320 1.03 36.50 32.99
C GLY A 320 0.42 37.11 31.71
N PRO A 321 0.23 38.46 31.66
CA PRO A 321 -0.34 39.08 30.46
C PRO A 321 0.58 38.95 29.24
N ILE A 322 0.12 38.24 28.22
CA ILE A 322 0.80 38.03 26.95
C ILE A 322 -0.10 38.44 25.78
N ARG A 323 0.50 38.67 24.62
CA ARG A 323 -0.27 38.86 23.36
C ARG A 323 -0.77 37.57 22.82
N LEU A 324 -1.93 37.66 22.16
CA LEU A 324 -2.59 36.51 21.52
C LEU A 324 -1.69 35.82 20.51
#